data_4a56ec79dd9c795116b51b7491f0f931
#
_entry.id   4a56ec79dd9c795116b51b7491f0f931
#
_cell.length_a   1.000
_cell.length_b   1.000
_cell.length_c   1.000
_cell.angle_alpha   90.00
_cell.angle_beta   90.00
_cell.angle_gamma   90.00
#
_symmetry.space_group_name_H-M   'P 1'
#
loop_
_entity.id
_entity.type
_entity.pdbx_description
1 polymer ?
#
loop_
_entity_poly.entity_id
_entity_poly.type
_entity_poly.pdbx_seq_one_letter_code
_entity_poly.pdbx_strand_id
1 'polypeptide(L)'
;LAKAHVSGPYIILSHSMASLETLLWQEKYPSEIQAVIGLDWSLPESYSQLRMHSQILRMARLGSQLGLLRYIPSRLYVPNENLSSSDRRLYQRIAYRQILSQAMLNESLSVEENAKKVDAKINSQIPTLLLVSNGEGTSFSKEEWRNYAARFAKDQKNIELTFYDAPHYLYHYQTKEVVAKIEEFIKGTTD
;
A
#
# COMPACT_ATOMS: atom_id res chain seq x y z
N LEU A 1 -12.66 8.45 -12.97
CA LEU A 1 -13.84 7.61 -12.73
C LEU A 1 -15.02 8.10 -13.56
N ALA A 2 -15.36 9.41 -13.57
CA ALA A 2 -16.47 9.95 -14.37
C ALA A 2 -16.39 9.56 -15.85
N LYS A 3 -15.20 9.61 -16.49
CA LYS A 3 -15.00 9.16 -17.88
C LYS A 3 -15.22 7.66 -18.09
N ALA A 4 -15.12 6.87 -17.01
CA ALA A 4 -15.39 5.42 -17.03
C ALA A 4 -16.83 5.09 -16.61
N HIS A 5 -17.68 6.10 -16.46
CA HIS A 5 -19.06 5.98 -15.99
C HIS A 5 -19.20 5.27 -14.64
N VAL A 6 -18.20 5.43 -13.78
CA VAL A 6 -18.23 4.93 -12.39
C VAL A 6 -18.60 6.11 -11.50
N SER A 7 -19.77 6.02 -10.86
CA SER A 7 -20.29 7.05 -9.94
C SER A 7 -19.98 6.69 -8.48
N GLY A 8 -19.71 7.73 -7.67
CA GLY A 8 -19.56 7.58 -6.21
C GLY A 8 -20.90 7.61 -5.46
N PRO A 9 -20.85 7.58 -4.12
CA PRO A 9 -19.61 7.59 -3.33
C PRO A 9 -18.84 6.27 -3.43
N TYR A 10 -17.52 6.34 -3.26
CA TYR A 10 -16.61 5.19 -3.48
C TYR A 10 -16.20 4.54 -2.16
N ILE A 11 -16.05 3.22 -2.17
CA ILE A 11 -15.22 2.51 -1.19
C ILE A 11 -13.83 2.38 -1.80
N ILE A 12 -12.84 3.03 -1.18
CA ILE A 12 -11.46 3.03 -1.67
C ILE A 12 -10.68 1.93 -0.95
N LEU A 13 -10.11 1.02 -1.72
CA LEU A 13 -9.15 0.03 -1.22
C LEU A 13 -7.78 0.37 -1.80
N SER A 14 -6.82 0.65 -0.93
CA SER A 14 -5.46 1.04 -1.34
C SER A 14 -4.39 0.33 -0.52
N HIS A 15 -3.22 0.12 -1.12
CA HIS A 15 -2.10 -0.60 -0.51
C HIS A 15 -0.85 0.26 -0.45
N SER A 16 -0.09 0.13 0.66
CA SER A 16 1.24 0.70 0.78
C SER A 16 1.26 2.22 0.53
N MET A 17 2.08 2.70 -0.39
CA MET A 17 2.28 4.11 -0.72
C MET A 17 1.04 4.81 -1.28
N ALA A 18 0.07 4.08 -1.85
CA ALA A 18 -1.20 4.64 -2.30
C ALA A 18 -2.07 5.20 -1.15
N SER A 19 -1.62 5.05 0.10
CA SER A 19 -2.14 5.77 1.25
C SER A 19 -2.10 7.29 1.06
N LEU A 20 -1.05 7.80 0.43
CA LEU A 20 -0.86 9.26 0.24
C LEU A 20 -1.93 9.84 -0.67
N GLU A 21 -2.21 9.17 -1.81
CA GLU A 21 -3.28 9.58 -2.72
C GLU A 21 -4.64 9.46 -2.04
N THR A 22 -4.86 8.38 -1.28
CA THR A 22 -6.12 8.16 -0.57
C THR A 22 -6.37 9.21 0.49
N LEU A 23 -5.37 9.56 1.29
CA LEU A 23 -5.45 10.62 2.30
C LEU A 23 -5.73 11.99 1.66
N LEU A 24 -5.01 12.30 0.58
CA LEU A 24 -5.21 13.54 -0.16
C LEU A 24 -6.60 13.62 -0.81
N TRP A 25 -7.14 12.49 -1.28
CA TRP A 25 -8.49 12.42 -1.83
C TRP A 25 -9.54 12.66 -0.74
N GLN A 26 -9.38 12.02 0.45
CA GLN A 26 -10.25 12.26 1.59
C GLN A 26 -10.26 13.74 2.04
N GLU A 27 -9.10 14.38 2.01
CA GLU A 27 -8.98 15.81 2.35
C GLU A 27 -9.73 16.70 1.35
N LYS A 28 -9.53 16.46 0.04
CA LYS A 28 -10.03 17.34 -1.01
C LYS A 28 -11.47 17.07 -1.42
N TYR A 29 -11.89 15.82 -1.38
CA TYR A 29 -13.18 15.37 -1.92
C TYR A 29 -13.88 14.38 -1.00
N PRO A 30 -14.11 14.72 0.27
CA PRO A 30 -14.66 13.78 1.26
C PRO A 30 -16.04 13.26 0.88
N SER A 31 -16.86 14.03 0.18
CA SER A 31 -18.20 13.62 -0.27
C SER A 31 -18.20 12.53 -1.36
N GLU A 32 -17.06 12.30 -1.99
CA GLU A 32 -16.91 11.22 -2.98
C GLU A 32 -16.60 9.87 -2.33
N ILE A 33 -16.30 9.82 -1.03
CA ILE A 33 -15.80 8.63 -0.35
C ILE A 33 -16.79 8.17 0.71
N GLN A 34 -17.25 6.93 0.58
CA GLN A 34 -18.12 6.26 1.55
C GLN A 34 -17.33 5.60 2.67
N ALA A 35 -16.26 4.89 2.32
CA ALA A 35 -15.37 4.22 3.27
C ALA A 35 -13.99 4.02 2.67
N VAL A 36 -13.00 3.76 3.53
CA VAL A 36 -11.62 3.48 3.13
C VAL A 36 -11.11 2.20 3.75
N ILE A 37 -10.37 1.42 2.96
CA ILE A 37 -9.71 0.19 3.38
C ILE A 37 -8.23 0.33 3.04
N GLY A 38 -7.40 0.44 4.06
CA GLY A 38 -5.95 0.51 3.94
C GLY A 38 -5.32 -0.86 4.14
N LEU A 39 -4.71 -1.39 3.08
CA LEU A 39 -3.89 -2.60 3.14
C LEU A 39 -2.45 -2.20 3.39
N ASP A 40 -1.98 -2.41 4.59
CA ASP A 40 -0.60 -2.15 5.02
C ASP A 40 -0.03 -0.81 4.55
N TRP A 41 -0.73 0.26 4.89
CA TRP A 41 -0.38 1.61 4.47
C TRP A 41 1.01 2.05 4.95
N SER A 42 1.79 2.60 4.02
CA SER A 42 2.95 3.41 4.35
C SER A 42 2.49 4.81 4.70
N LEU A 43 2.44 5.12 5.98
CA LEU A 43 1.90 6.38 6.49
C LEU A 43 2.87 7.55 6.30
N PRO A 44 2.40 8.79 6.18
CA PRO A 44 3.26 9.96 5.93
C PRO A 44 4.44 10.08 6.89
N GLU A 45 4.26 9.76 8.17
CA GLU A 45 5.31 9.79 9.19
C GLU A 45 6.48 8.85 8.87
N SER A 46 6.20 7.65 8.30
CA SER A 46 7.25 6.67 7.99
C SER A 46 8.26 7.19 6.96
N TYR A 47 7.84 8.07 6.07
CA TYR A 47 8.71 8.63 5.03
C TYR A 47 9.73 9.64 5.57
N SER A 48 9.50 10.23 6.74
CA SER A 48 10.47 11.12 7.37
C SER A 48 11.76 10.40 7.80
N GLN A 49 11.69 9.08 7.99
CA GLN A 49 12.83 8.24 8.38
C GLN A 49 13.37 7.42 7.19
N LEU A 50 12.67 7.40 6.06
CA LEU A 50 13.06 6.65 4.88
C LEU A 50 14.02 7.48 4.03
N ARG A 51 15.32 7.17 4.09
CA ARG A 51 16.31 7.82 3.21
C ARG A 51 16.34 7.13 1.84
N MET A 52 15.68 7.73 0.88
CA MET A 52 15.72 7.27 -0.51
C MET A 52 17.00 7.74 -1.20
N HIS A 53 17.94 6.84 -1.40
CA HIS A 53 19.19 7.13 -2.12
C HIS A 53 18.95 7.15 -3.63
N SER A 54 18.73 8.32 -4.19
CA SER A 54 18.36 8.52 -5.61
C SER A 54 19.38 7.89 -6.59
N GLN A 55 20.67 7.90 -6.27
CA GLN A 55 21.70 7.29 -7.10
C GLN A 55 21.56 5.76 -7.13
N ILE A 56 21.30 5.13 -5.97
CA ILE A 56 21.09 3.68 -5.88
C ILE A 56 19.87 3.27 -6.71
N LEU A 57 18.77 4.00 -6.60
CA LEU A 57 17.56 3.73 -7.38
C LEU A 57 17.80 3.86 -8.89
N ARG A 58 18.55 4.87 -9.33
CA ARG A 58 18.90 5.04 -10.74
C ARG A 58 19.80 3.92 -11.25
N MET A 59 20.78 3.49 -10.46
CA MET A 59 21.65 2.35 -10.79
C MET A 59 20.85 1.04 -10.83
N ALA A 60 19.97 0.81 -9.86
CA ALA A 60 19.09 -0.35 -9.82
C ALA A 60 18.18 -0.40 -11.05
N ARG A 61 17.65 0.76 -11.48
CA ARG A 61 16.89 0.87 -12.73
C ARG A 61 17.72 0.50 -13.95
N LEU A 62 18.95 1.00 -14.07
CA LEU A 62 19.84 0.64 -15.17
C LEU A 62 20.06 -0.88 -15.20
N GLY A 63 20.34 -1.48 -14.04
CA GLY A 63 20.45 -2.93 -13.90
C GLY A 63 19.17 -3.67 -14.33
N SER A 64 18.00 -3.16 -13.97
CA SER A 64 16.71 -3.68 -14.43
C SER A 64 16.57 -3.64 -15.95
N GLN A 65 16.89 -2.52 -16.57
CA GLN A 65 16.85 -2.36 -18.03
C GLN A 65 17.83 -3.29 -18.76
N LEU A 66 18.98 -3.56 -18.18
CA LEU A 66 19.95 -4.52 -18.68
C LEU A 66 19.56 -5.99 -18.41
N GLY A 67 18.43 -6.21 -17.76
CA GLY A 67 17.91 -7.53 -17.46
C GLY A 67 18.58 -8.27 -16.31
N LEU A 68 19.34 -7.56 -15.47
CA LEU A 68 20.06 -8.15 -14.33
C LEU A 68 19.11 -8.70 -13.25
N LEU A 69 17.85 -8.26 -13.22
CA LEU A 69 16.84 -8.79 -12.29
C LEU A 69 16.58 -10.29 -12.45
N ARG A 70 16.89 -10.87 -13.62
CA ARG A 70 16.74 -12.34 -13.84
C ARG A 70 17.66 -13.16 -12.94
N TYR A 71 18.75 -12.57 -12.46
CA TYR A 71 19.70 -13.23 -11.57
C TYR A 71 19.36 -13.06 -10.08
N ILE A 72 18.36 -12.22 -9.78
CA ILE A 72 17.85 -12.03 -8.43
C ILE A 72 16.80 -13.12 -8.15
N PRO A 73 16.84 -13.79 -6.98
CA PRO A 73 15.84 -14.80 -6.64
C PRO A 73 14.42 -14.25 -6.73
N SER A 74 13.56 -14.92 -7.48
CA SER A 74 12.18 -14.46 -7.75
C SER A 74 11.34 -14.27 -6.50
N ARG A 75 11.64 -15.01 -5.43
CA ARG A 75 10.97 -14.89 -4.13
C ARG A 75 11.04 -13.49 -3.50
N LEU A 76 11.96 -12.63 -3.95
CA LEU A 76 12.09 -11.25 -3.45
C LEU A 76 11.08 -10.27 -4.09
N TYR A 77 10.41 -10.67 -5.17
CA TYR A 77 9.49 -9.80 -5.91
C TYR A 77 8.27 -10.53 -6.51
N VAL A 78 8.15 -11.84 -6.29
CA VAL A 78 6.99 -12.64 -6.70
C VAL A 78 6.34 -13.20 -5.45
N PRO A 79 5.09 -12.86 -5.16
CA PRO A 79 4.33 -13.48 -4.07
C PRO A 79 4.23 -14.97 -4.31
N ASN A 80 4.36 -15.79 -3.26
CA ASN A 80 4.97 -17.07 -3.48
C ASN A 80 4.05 -18.26 -3.58
N GLU A 81 3.03 -18.44 -2.76
CA GLU A 81 2.70 -19.83 -2.44
C GLU A 81 1.48 -20.38 -3.14
N ASN A 82 0.60 -19.51 -3.63
CA ASN A 82 -0.70 -19.93 -4.18
C ASN A 82 -0.81 -19.84 -5.71
N LEU A 83 0.30 -19.51 -6.40
CA LEU A 83 0.29 -19.40 -7.85
C LEU A 83 0.64 -20.72 -8.53
N SER A 84 -0.09 -21.07 -9.59
CA SER A 84 0.32 -22.14 -10.48
C SER A 84 1.68 -21.87 -11.10
N SER A 85 2.37 -22.91 -11.59
CA SER A 85 3.68 -22.73 -12.26
C SER A 85 3.59 -21.83 -13.49
N SER A 86 2.46 -21.83 -14.20
CA SER A 86 2.20 -20.95 -15.35
C SER A 86 2.04 -19.50 -14.92
N ASP A 87 1.22 -19.26 -13.90
CA ASP A 87 0.94 -17.91 -13.40
C ASP A 87 2.18 -17.28 -12.77
N ARG A 88 2.96 -18.08 -12.04
CA ARG A 88 4.24 -17.65 -11.51
C ARG A 88 5.19 -17.18 -12.62
N ARG A 89 5.31 -17.93 -13.73
CA ARG A 89 6.14 -17.50 -14.87
C ARG A 89 5.60 -16.24 -15.53
N LEU A 90 4.28 -16.11 -15.65
CA LEU A 90 3.64 -14.90 -16.17
C LEU A 90 3.92 -13.71 -15.27
N TYR A 91 3.71 -13.87 -13.95
CA TYR A 91 4.00 -12.84 -12.96
C TYR A 91 5.46 -12.37 -13.01
N GLN A 92 6.41 -13.31 -13.08
CA GLN A 92 7.83 -13.01 -13.22
C GLN A 92 8.13 -12.16 -14.46
N ARG A 93 7.53 -12.52 -15.60
CA ARG A 93 7.72 -11.75 -16.85
C ARG A 93 7.18 -10.33 -16.75
N ILE A 94 6.03 -10.15 -16.10
CA ILE A 94 5.45 -8.83 -15.86
C ILE A 94 6.32 -8.05 -14.88
N ALA A 95 6.73 -8.66 -13.78
CA ALA A 95 7.59 -8.05 -12.78
C ALA A 95 8.91 -7.56 -13.39
N TYR A 96 9.61 -8.37 -14.17
CA TYR A 96 10.85 -7.96 -14.85
C TYR A 96 10.69 -6.73 -15.76
N ARG A 97 9.50 -6.52 -16.32
CA ARG A 97 9.20 -5.38 -17.18
C ARG A 97 8.84 -4.12 -16.41
N GLN A 98 8.18 -4.29 -15.26
CA GLN A 98 7.54 -3.19 -14.53
C GLN A 98 8.36 -2.71 -13.34
N ILE A 99 9.11 -3.60 -12.68
CA ILE A 99 9.94 -3.23 -11.54
C ILE A 99 10.97 -2.18 -11.96
N LEU A 100 11.04 -1.10 -11.20
CA LEU A 100 11.88 0.06 -11.48
C LEU A 100 11.59 0.70 -12.85
N SER A 101 10.33 0.66 -13.29
CA SER A 101 9.87 1.47 -14.42
C SER A 101 10.15 2.96 -14.17
N GLN A 102 10.09 3.80 -15.22
CA GLN A 102 10.30 5.24 -15.03
C GLN A 102 9.26 5.84 -14.09
N ALA A 103 8.02 5.36 -14.16
CA ALA A 103 6.96 5.79 -13.25
C ALA A 103 7.30 5.46 -11.80
N MET A 104 7.65 4.20 -11.50
CA MET A 104 8.05 3.78 -10.15
C MET A 104 9.27 4.55 -9.63
N LEU A 105 10.26 4.82 -10.49
CA LEU A 105 11.41 5.63 -10.09
C LEU A 105 11.00 7.05 -9.73
N ASN A 106 10.18 7.69 -10.55
CA ASN A 106 9.71 9.05 -10.31
C ASN A 106 8.86 9.14 -9.03
N GLU A 107 7.96 8.19 -8.82
CA GLU A 107 7.20 8.05 -7.58
C GLU A 107 8.10 7.92 -6.36
N SER A 108 9.03 6.96 -6.39
CA SER A 108 9.97 6.76 -5.29
C SER A 108 10.81 7.98 -4.97
N LEU A 109 11.21 8.75 -5.99
CA LEU A 109 11.99 9.99 -5.79
C LEU A 109 11.15 11.15 -5.25
N SER A 110 9.85 11.13 -5.47
CA SER A 110 8.91 12.19 -5.05
C SER A 110 8.19 11.88 -3.74
N VAL A 111 8.30 10.66 -3.24
CA VAL A 111 7.46 10.16 -2.13
C VAL A 111 7.63 10.98 -0.85
N GLU A 112 8.87 11.35 -0.50
CA GLU A 112 9.13 12.15 0.71
C GLU A 112 8.50 13.55 0.62
N GLU A 113 8.59 14.19 -0.56
CA GLU A 113 7.95 15.48 -0.81
C GLU A 113 6.43 15.36 -0.82
N ASN A 114 5.89 14.30 -1.42
CA ASN A 114 4.46 14.04 -1.46
C ASN A 114 3.90 13.76 -0.06
N ALA A 115 4.63 12.99 0.76
CA ALA A 115 4.23 12.72 2.14
C ALA A 115 4.12 14.00 2.99
N LYS A 116 4.99 14.99 2.74
CA LYS A 116 4.93 16.30 3.44
C LYS A 116 3.73 17.15 3.04
N LYS A 117 3.12 16.88 1.87
CA LYS A 117 1.95 17.62 1.36
C LYS A 117 0.62 17.05 1.87
N VAL A 118 0.65 15.85 2.42
CA VAL A 118 -0.55 15.15 2.89
C VAL A 118 -0.74 15.41 4.38
N ASP A 119 -1.91 15.93 4.75
CA ASP A 119 -2.29 15.94 6.16
C ASP A 119 -2.51 14.50 6.62
N ALA A 120 -1.83 14.10 7.67
CA ALA A 120 -1.99 12.78 8.27
C ALA A 120 -3.32 12.64 9.05
N LYS A 121 -4.19 13.63 9.01
CA LYS A 121 -5.52 13.55 9.64
C LYS A 121 -6.54 13.07 8.63
N ILE A 122 -7.21 11.99 8.98
CA ILE A 122 -8.37 11.49 8.22
C ILE A 122 -9.60 12.34 8.57
N ASN A 123 -10.48 12.53 7.60
CA ASN A 123 -11.81 13.04 7.89
C ASN A 123 -12.55 12.07 8.84
N SER A 124 -12.84 12.54 10.05
CA SER A 124 -13.41 11.73 11.13
C SER A 124 -14.82 11.17 10.85
N GLN A 125 -15.42 11.55 9.73
CA GLN A 125 -16.74 11.05 9.30
C GLN A 125 -16.63 9.87 8.33
N ILE A 126 -15.45 9.60 7.76
CA ILE A 126 -15.28 8.51 6.80
C ILE A 126 -14.80 7.25 7.54
N PRO A 127 -15.62 6.19 7.60
CA PRO A 127 -15.19 4.92 8.19
C PRO A 127 -13.92 4.39 7.50
N THR A 128 -12.95 3.99 8.29
CA THR A 128 -11.65 3.53 7.77
C THR A 128 -11.22 2.25 8.46
N LEU A 129 -10.90 1.23 7.66
CA LEU A 129 -10.30 -0.02 8.13
C LEU A 129 -8.83 -0.05 7.74
N LEU A 130 -7.94 -0.23 8.72
CA LEU A 130 -6.51 -0.44 8.48
C LEU A 130 -6.10 -1.87 8.83
N LEU A 131 -5.63 -2.61 7.84
CA LEU A 131 -5.07 -3.95 7.99
C LEU A 131 -3.55 -3.83 7.92
N VAL A 132 -2.86 -4.15 9.00
CA VAL A 132 -1.43 -3.85 9.18
C VAL A 132 -0.62 -5.13 9.34
N SER A 133 0.45 -5.25 8.58
CA SER A 133 1.37 -6.39 8.54
C SER A 133 2.32 -6.44 9.75
N ASN A 134 3.26 -7.38 9.69
CA ASN A 134 4.38 -7.45 10.63
C ASN A 134 5.60 -6.62 10.19
N GLY A 135 5.50 -5.83 9.12
CA GLY A 135 6.58 -5.00 8.60
C GLY A 135 7.61 -5.72 7.74
N GLU A 136 7.56 -7.05 7.63
CA GLU A 136 8.46 -7.80 6.75
C GLU A 136 8.22 -7.40 5.28
N GLY A 137 9.29 -7.07 4.56
CA GLY A 137 9.21 -6.52 3.20
C GLY A 137 9.14 -4.99 3.15
N THR A 138 9.08 -4.33 4.32
CA THR A 138 9.33 -2.88 4.47
C THR A 138 10.76 -2.64 4.95
N SER A 139 11.15 -1.39 5.16
CA SER A 139 12.45 -1.03 5.74
C SER A 139 12.42 -0.90 7.27
N PHE A 140 11.34 -1.32 7.91
CA PHE A 140 11.07 -1.12 9.33
C PHE A 140 10.96 -2.45 10.06
N SER A 141 11.26 -2.45 11.37
CA SER A 141 10.94 -3.55 12.26
C SER A 141 9.41 -3.68 12.46
N LYS A 142 8.96 -4.87 12.91
CA LYS A 142 7.55 -5.12 13.23
C LYS A 142 6.97 -4.09 14.21
N GLU A 143 7.76 -3.74 15.22
CA GLU A 143 7.35 -2.79 16.25
C GLU A 143 7.20 -1.37 15.67
N GLU A 144 8.21 -0.89 14.96
CA GLU A 144 8.17 0.44 14.33
C GLU A 144 6.99 0.57 13.36
N TRP A 145 6.82 -0.43 12.49
CA TRP A 145 5.76 -0.45 11.49
C TRP A 145 4.38 -0.37 12.11
N ARG A 146 4.11 -1.21 13.11
CA ARG A 146 2.84 -1.21 13.84
C ARG A 146 2.63 0.04 14.67
N ASN A 147 3.70 0.61 15.21
CA ASN A 147 3.63 1.86 15.96
C ASN A 147 3.23 3.07 15.08
N TYR A 148 3.65 3.12 13.81
CA TYR A 148 3.15 4.14 12.88
C TYR A 148 1.63 4.05 12.72
N ALA A 149 1.09 2.87 12.48
CA ALA A 149 -0.35 2.65 12.33
C ALA A 149 -1.12 2.95 13.63
N ALA A 150 -0.58 2.51 14.78
CA ALA A 150 -1.19 2.77 16.08
C ALA A 150 -1.25 4.27 16.42
N ARG A 151 -0.16 5.02 16.15
CA ARG A 151 -0.14 6.48 16.35
C ARG A 151 -1.10 7.19 15.40
N PHE A 152 -1.14 6.77 14.15
CA PHE A 152 -2.05 7.33 13.17
C PHE A 152 -3.52 7.12 13.54
N ALA A 153 -3.88 5.94 14.03
CA ALA A 153 -5.25 5.62 14.47
C ALA A 153 -5.60 6.22 15.84
N LYS A 154 -4.59 6.65 16.61
CA LYS A 154 -4.81 7.20 17.95
C LYS A 154 -5.72 8.42 17.89
N ASP A 155 -6.69 8.45 18.79
CA ASP A 155 -7.66 9.56 18.91
C ASP A 155 -8.60 9.73 17.69
N GLN A 156 -8.60 8.79 16.74
CA GLN A 156 -9.50 8.77 15.58
C GLN A 156 -10.54 7.66 15.73
N LYS A 157 -11.77 8.03 16.11
CA LYS A 157 -12.84 7.07 16.43
C LYS A 157 -13.42 6.33 15.22
N ASN A 158 -13.14 6.80 14.03
CA ASN A 158 -13.60 6.24 12.77
C ASN A 158 -12.63 5.22 12.16
N ILE A 159 -11.50 4.95 12.83
CA ILE A 159 -10.52 3.97 12.36
C ILE A 159 -10.65 2.66 13.13
N GLU A 160 -10.89 1.60 12.40
CA GLU A 160 -10.72 0.23 12.86
C GLU A 160 -9.32 -0.26 12.46
N LEU A 161 -8.53 -0.75 13.43
CA LEU A 161 -7.16 -1.20 13.22
C LEU A 161 -7.03 -2.69 13.54
N THR A 162 -6.55 -3.47 12.56
CA THR A 162 -6.33 -4.91 12.72
C THR A 162 -4.89 -5.28 12.32
N PHE A 163 -4.20 -6.03 13.17
CA PHE A 163 -2.84 -6.48 12.93
C PHE A 163 -2.80 -7.94 12.44
N TYR A 164 -1.99 -8.17 11.42
CA TYR A 164 -1.72 -9.49 10.85
C TYR A 164 -0.25 -9.88 11.07
N ASP A 165 -0.01 -11.16 11.31
CA ASP A 165 1.36 -11.68 11.38
C ASP A 165 1.76 -12.24 10.01
N ALA A 166 1.84 -11.34 9.04
CA ALA A 166 2.16 -11.61 7.64
C ALA A 166 3.03 -10.48 7.10
N PRO A 167 3.81 -10.72 6.02
CA PRO A 167 4.60 -9.70 5.34
C PRO A 167 3.75 -8.58 4.72
N HIS A 168 4.41 -7.55 4.19
CA HIS A 168 3.82 -6.34 3.60
C HIS A 168 2.67 -6.59 2.61
N TYR A 169 2.76 -7.65 1.81
CA TYR A 169 1.67 -8.09 0.93
C TYR A 169 0.74 -9.08 1.63
N LEU A 170 0.24 -8.73 2.82
CA LEU A 170 -0.53 -9.59 3.73
C LEU A 170 -1.69 -10.35 3.04
N TYR A 171 -2.30 -9.76 2.04
CA TYR A 171 -3.39 -10.35 1.26
C TYR A 171 -2.95 -11.55 0.37
N HIS A 172 -1.66 -11.74 0.15
CA HIS A 172 -1.13 -12.94 -0.50
C HIS A 172 -0.94 -14.11 0.46
N TYR A 173 -0.77 -13.81 1.74
CA TYR A 173 -0.47 -14.81 2.77
C TYR A 173 -1.71 -15.21 3.59
N GLN A 174 -2.56 -14.24 3.87
CA GLN A 174 -3.78 -14.42 4.69
C GLN A 174 -5.02 -13.93 3.93
N THR A 175 -5.17 -14.37 2.69
CA THR A 175 -6.21 -13.90 1.75
C THR A 175 -7.61 -14.06 2.32
N LYS A 176 -7.93 -15.23 2.91
CA LYS A 176 -9.28 -15.53 3.42
C LYS A 176 -9.65 -14.62 4.59
N GLU A 177 -8.75 -14.46 5.53
CA GLU A 177 -8.92 -13.64 6.72
C GLU A 177 -9.05 -12.16 6.36
N VAL A 178 -8.23 -11.69 5.42
CA VAL A 178 -8.26 -10.32 4.90
C VAL A 178 -9.57 -10.05 4.20
N VAL A 179 -10.01 -10.93 3.31
CA VAL A 179 -11.29 -10.78 2.58
C VAL A 179 -12.47 -10.80 3.54
N ALA A 180 -12.51 -11.74 4.49
CA ALA A 180 -13.59 -11.83 5.48
C ALA A 180 -13.69 -10.54 6.32
N LYS A 181 -12.54 -9.97 6.74
CA LYS A 181 -12.51 -8.73 7.50
C LYS A 181 -12.98 -7.52 6.68
N ILE A 182 -12.62 -7.46 5.41
CA ILE A 182 -13.09 -6.43 4.48
C ILE A 182 -14.60 -6.53 4.27
N GLU A 183 -15.13 -7.73 4.06
CA GLU A 183 -16.57 -7.95 3.87
C GLU A 183 -17.38 -7.57 5.14
N GLU A 184 -16.88 -7.92 6.33
CA GLU A 184 -17.47 -7.53 7.60
C GLU A 184 -17.55 -6.01 7.72
N PHE A 185 -16.43 -5.32 7.45
CA PHE A 185 -16.35 -3.86 7.52
C PHE A 185 -17.31 -3.18 6.53
N ILE A 186 -17.34 -3.64 5.27
CA ILE A 186 -18.24 -3.07 4.24
C ILE A 186 -19.70 -3.23 4.66
N LYS A 187 -20.11 -4.39 5.17
CA LYS A 187 -21.49 -4.61 5.66
C LYS A 187 -21.84 -3.61 6.76
N GLY A 188 -20.96 -3.40 7.71
CA GLY A 188 -21.19 -2.45 8.80
C GLY A 188 -21.18 -0.96 8.40
N THR A 189 -20.73 -0.63 7.19
CA THR A 189 -20.72 0.76 6.68
C THR A 189 -21.86 1.06 5.71
N THR A 190 -22.62 0.05 5.30
CA THR A 190 -23.74 0.19 4.34
C THR A 190 -25.12 0.13 5.00
N ASP A 191 -25.19 -0.28 6.27
CA ASP A 191 -26.38 -0.25 7.13
C ASP A 191 -26.48 1.12 7.84
#